data_3dab77f28622fc1d3b4df4dd268d2b34
#
_entry.id   3dab77f28622fc1d3b4df4dd268d2b34
#
_cell.length_a   1.000
_cell.length_b   1.000
_cell.length_c   1.000
_cell.angle_alpha   90.00
_cell.angle_beta   90.00
_cell.angle_gamma   90.00
#
_symmetry.space_group_name_H-M   'P 1'
#
loop_
_entity.id
_entity.type
_entity.pdbx_description
1 polymer ?
#
loop_
_entity_poly.entity_id
_entity_poly.type
_entity_poly.pdbx_seq_one_letter_code
_entity_poly.pdbx_strand_id
1 'polypeptide(L)'
;VLDGEMVSSSFQALMKQVHRKDNVEATDAKFALFDVLTLKEFKEGVSQKGCWDRHNQLKEILADAKQDSNMFVVDKVECNFDTEQGQKTFKEYNAMAIEKGFEGIMIKDRDAPYECKRSHFMLKAKPFIEVSLEVVDTEEGTGRNAGKLGALICEGTDDGKFIRVNVGSGLTDDNRDEFWASNCLLYTSDAADEHGC
;
A
#
# COMPACT_ATOMS: atom_id res chain seq x y z
N VAL A 1 -17.33 12.07 11.26
CA VAL A 1 -15.93 12.03 10.81
C VAL A 1 -15.87 11.26 9.50
N LEU A 2 -15.24 11.83 8.48
CA LEU A 2 -15.02 11.20 7.20
C LEU A 2 -13.60 10.63 7.18
N ASP A 3 -13.46 9.41 6.70
CA ASP A 3 -12.18 8.74 6.46
C ASP A 3 -11.93 8.67 4.95
N GLY A 4 -10.76 9.11 4.52
CA GLY A 4 -10.44 9.22 3.10
C GLY A 4 -9.00 9.59 2.84
N GLU A 5 -8.67 9.74 1.58
CA GLU A 5 -7.35 10.08 1.09
C GLU A 5 -7.42 11.24 0.10
N MET A 6 -6.44 12.13 0.19
CA MET A 6 -6.25 13.17 -0.81
C MET A 6 -5.59 12.56 -2.05
N VAL A 7 -6.23 12.70 -3.18
CA VAL A 7 -5.73 12.23 -4.48
C VAL A 7 -5.60 13.38 -5.46
N SER A 8 -4.61 13.31 -6.34
CA SER A 8 -4.43 14.26 -7.44
C SER A 8 -3.86 13.54 -8.67
N SER A 9 -3.82 14.22 -9.79
CA SER A 9 -3.22 13.71 -11.03
C SER A 9 -1.72 13.42 -10.89
N SER A 10 -1.04 14.03 -9.90
CA SER A 10 0.38 13.83 -9.62
C SER A 10 0.66 13.84 -8.12
N PHE A 11 1.05 12.68 -7.58
CA PHE A 11 1.46 12.55 -6.18
C PHE A 11 2.59 13.52 -5.81
N GLN A 12 3.58 13.69 -6.69
CA GLN A 12 4.69 14.60 -6.44
C GLN A 12 4.25 16.07 -6.39
N ALA A 13 3.30 16.47 -7.25
CA ALA A 13 2.74 17.81 -7.23
C ALA A 13 1.93 18.04 -5.94
N LEU A 14 1.12 17.08 -5.53
CA LEU A 14 0.37 17.13 -4.28
C LEU A 14 1.30 17.26 -3.06
N MET A 15 2.34 16.44 -2.95
CA MET A 15 3.31 16.50 -1.86
C MET A 15 4.06 17.83 -1.80
N LYS A 16 4.42 18.39 -2.93
CA LYS A 16 5.02 19.73 -3.00
C LYS A 16 4.10 20.82 -2.45
N GLN A 17 2.79 20.68 -2.65
CA GLN A 17 1.81 21.64 -2.13
C GLN A 17 1.55 21.46 -0.63
N VAL A 18 1.38 20.21 -0.18
CA VAL A 18 1.12 19.88 1.25
C VAL A 18 2.25 20.36 2.17
N HIS A 19 3.50 20.36 1.69
CA HIS A 19 4.66 20.81 2.46
C HIS A 19 4.95 22.33 2.35
N ARG A 20 4.19 23.08 1.58
CA ARG A 20 4.33 24.54 1.54
C ARG A 20 3.72 25.19 2.78
N LYS A 21 4.39 26.22 3.30
CA LYS A 21 3.88 26.99 4.44
C LYS A 21 2.90 28.09 4.02
N ASP A 22 3.04 28.57 2.79
CA ASP A 22 2.24 29.67 2.24
C ASP A 22 1.84 29.38 0.79
N ASN A 23 0.72 29.96 0.35
CA ASN A 23 0.18 29.87 -1.01
C ASN A 23 -0.01 28.42 -1.48
N VAL A 24 -0.71 27.62 -0.67
CA VAL A 24 -1.08 26.24 -1.03
C VAL A 24 -2.27 26.30 -1.97
N GLU A 25 -2.03 26.02 -3.25
CA GLU A 25 -3.08 25.84 -4.27
C GLU A 25 -3.00 24.43 -4.81
N ALA A 26 -3.90 23.56 -4.34
CA ALA A 26 -4.07 22.20 -4.84
C ALA A 26 -5.34 22.14 -5.72
N THR A 27 -5.28 22.75 -6.88
CA THR A 27 -6.44 22.95 -7.77
C THR A 27 -7.02 21.65 -8.33
N ASP A 28 -6.23 20.57 -8.41
CA ASP A 28 -6.63 19.24 -8.89
C ASP A 28 -6.78 18.21 -7.76
N ALA A 29 -6.59 18.62 -6.50
CA ALA A 29 -6.73 17.73 -5.37
C ALA A 29 -8.20 17.38 -5.11
N LYS A 30 -8.48 16.10 -4.95
CA LYS A 30 -9.80 15.56 -4.59
C LYS A 30 -9.68 14.73 -3.32
N PHE A 31 -10.78 14.67 -2.58
CA PHE A 31 -10.86 13.85 -1.39
C PHE A 31 -11.65 12.58 -1.70
N ALA A 32 -10.96 11.45 -1.81
CA ALA A 32 -11.52 10.13 -2.02
C ALA A 32 -11.97 9.55 -0.67
N LEU A 33 -13.27 9.44 -0.46
CA LEU A 33 -13.87 9.01 0.81
C LEU A 33 -14.15 7.51 0.79
N PHE A 34 -13.73 6.79 1.82
CA PHE A 34 -13.96 5.35 1.91
C PHE A 34 -14.69 4.90 3.16
N ASP A 35 -14.83 5.75 4.19
CA ASP A 35 -15.57 5.37 5.38
C ASP A 35 -16.12 6.59 6.14
N VAL A 36 -17.08 6.34 7.04
CA VAL A 36 -17.69 7.36 7.90
C VAL A 36 -17.93 6.82 9.31
N LEU A 37 -17.62 7.67 10.29
CA LEU A 37 -17.89 7.40 11.70
C LEU A 37 -18.59 8.58 12.33
N THR A 38 -19.39 8.33 13.35
CA THR A 38 -19.84 9.39 14.26
C THR A 38 -18.65 9.91 15.07
N LEU A 39 -18.77 11.12 15.62
CA LEU A 39 -17.72 11.67 16.48
C LEU A 39 -17.48 10.81 17.72
N LYS A 40 -18.54 10.16 18.22
CA LYS A 40 -18.47 9.24 19.35
C LYS A 40 -17.62 8.01 19.02
N GLU A 41 -17.95 7.31 17.93
CA GLU A 41 -17.21 6.12 17.47
C GLU A 41 -15.73 6.44 17.20
N PHE A 42 -15.46 7.59 16.60
CA PHE A 42 -14.08 8.03 16.35
C PHE A 42 -13.30 8.24 17.66
N LYS A 43 -13.92 8.85 18.68
CA LYS A 43 -13.30 9.04 20.00
C LYS A 43 -13.12 7.73 20.76
N GLU A 44 -14.01 6.77 20.57
CA GLU A 44 -13.94 5.42 21.14
C GLU A 44 -12.94 4.53 20.37
N GLY A 45 -12.54 4.94 19.16
CA GLY A 45 -11.60 4.20 18.31
C GLY A 45 -12.21 2.99 17.61
N VAL A 46 -13.53 2.84 17.63
CA VAL A 46 -14.24 1.70 17.04
C VAL A 46 -15.68 2.07 16.65
N SER A 47 -16.14 1.50 15.52
CA SER A 47 -17.56 1.44 15.17
C SER A 47 -17.95 -0.02 14.96
N GLN A 48 -18.99 -0.46 15.65
CA GLN A 48 -19.53 -1.83 15.54
C GLN A 48 -20.38 -2.03 14.27
N LYS A 49 -20.72 -0.96 13.57
CA LYS A 49 -21.47 -1.03 12.32
C LYS A 49 -20.62 -1.70 11.23
N GLY A 50 -21.23 -2.57 10.42
CA GLY A 50 -20.56 -3.26 9.32
C GLY A 50 -19.99 -2.30 8.26
N CYS A 51 -18.94 -2.72 7.58
CA CYS A 51 -18.27 -1.92 6.55
C CYS A 51 -19.23 -1.50 5.43
N TRP A 52 -20.13 -2.39 5.02
CA TRP A 52 -21.11 -2.11 3.96
C TRP A 52 -22.17 -1.09 4.38
N ASP A 53 -22.62 -1.17 5.62
CA ASP A 53 -23.60 -0.22 6.16
C ASP A 53 -23.01 1.18 6.30
N ARG A 54 -21.74 1.28 6.76
CA ARG A 54 -21.04 2.56 6.81
C ARG A 54 -20.82 3.15 5.42
N HIS A 55 -20.55 2.30 4.42
CA HIS A 55 -20.42 2.75 3.04
C HIS A 55 -21.73 3.31 2.48
N ASN A 56 -22.86 2.65 2.72
CA ASN A 56 -24.16 3.13 2.30
C ASN A 56 -24.51 4.45 3.01
N GLN A 57 -24.24 4.54 4.30
CA GLN A 57 -24.43 5.78 5.06
C GLN A 57 -23.55 6.92 4.50
N LEU A 58 -22.32 6.64 4.10
CA LEU A 58 -21.43 7.63 3.49
C LEU A 58 -21.99 8.13 2.16
N LYS A 59 -22.52 7.24 1.32
CA LYS A 59 -23.19 7.60 0.05
C LYS A 59 -24.41 8.50 0.29
N GLU A 60 -25.25 8.18 1.26
CA GLU A 60 -26.42 8.99 1.62
C GLU A 60 -25.99 10.40 2.07
N ILE A 61 -25.02 10.51 2.98
CA ILE A 61 -24.50 11.80 3.46
C ILE A 61 -23.96 12.64 2.31
N LEU A 62 -23.26 12.03 1.35
CA LEU A 62 -22.68 12.77 0.24
C LEU A 62 -23.69 13.15 -0.82
N ALA A 63 -24.76 12.35 -1.01
CA ALA A 63 -25.85 12.68 -1.89
C ALA A 63 -26.65 13.91 -1.42
N ASP A 64 -26.79 14.07 -0.11
CA ASP A 64 -27.45 15.22 0.51
C ASP A 64 -26.57 16.47 0.57
N ALA A 65 -25.24 16.29 0.54
CA ALA A 65 -24.31 17.41 0.48
C ALA A 65 -24.41 18.10 -0.88
N LYS A 66 -24.41 19.43 -0.88
CA LYS A 66 -24.23 20.18 -2.15
C LYS A 66 -22.99 19.67 -2.84
N GLN A 67 -23.18 19.20 -4.08
CA GLN A 67 -22.15 18.53 -4.88
C GLN A 67 -20.90 19.41 -4.97
N ASP A 68 -20.00 19.24 -4.00
CA ASP A 68 -18.64 19.75 -4.10
C ASP A 68 -17.87 18.81 -5.00
N SER A 69 -17.41 19.31 -6.15
CA SER A 69 -16.69 18.53 -7.15
C SER A 69 -15.37 17.94 -6.64
N ASN A 70 -14.92 18.36 -5.45
CA ASN A 70 -13.65 17.96 -4.88
C ASN A 70 -13.74 16.77 -3.91
N MET A 71 -14.93 16.22 -3.68
CA MET A 71 -15.14 15.02 -2.86
C MET A 71 -15.90 13.96 -3.63
N PHE A 72 -15.52 12.71 -3.47
CA PHE A 72 -16.25 11.57 -4.03
C PHE A 72 -16.10 10.33 -3.14
N VAL A 73 -17.11 9.47 -3.15
CA VAL A 73 -17.06 8.18 -2.47
C VAL A 73 -16.36 7.17 -3.36
N VAL A 74 -15.36 6.48 -2.81
CA VAL A 74 -14.71 5.37 -3.51
C VAL A 74 -15.70 4.21 -3.62
N ASP A 75 -15.94 3.74 -4.85
CA ASP A 75 -16.84 2.64 -5.09
C ASP A 75 -16.35 1.34 -4.43
N LYS A 76 -17.31 0.58 -3.91
CA LYS A 76 -17.11 -0.77 -3.41
C LYS A 76 -17.99 -1.74 -4.18
N VAL A 77 -17.42 -2.88 -4.49
CA VAL A 77 -18.12 -3.99 -5.16
C VAL A 77 -18.09 -5.20 -4.25
N GLU A 78 -19.24 -5.79 -4.05
CA GLU A 78 -19.34 -7.03 -3.27
C GLU A 78 -18.91 -8.21 -4.14
N CYS A 79 -18.03 -9.06 -3.63
CA CYS A 79 -17.65 -10.31 -4.27
C CYS A 79 -17.52 -11.44 -3.23
N ASN A 80 -18.02 -12.60 -3.58
CA ASN A 80 -17.87 -13.80 -2.78
C ASN A 80 -16.72 -14.65 -3.32
N PHE A 81 -15.62 -14.72 -2.58
CA PHE A 81 -14.42 -15.47 -2.98
C PHE A 81 -14.61 -16.98 -3.08
N ASP A 82 -15.67 -17.54 -2.47
CA ASP A 82 -16.01 -18.96 -2.56
C ASP A 82 -16.64 -19.31 -3.90
N THR A 83 -16.94 -18.34 -4.76
CA THR A 83 -17.55 -18.54 -6.07
C THR A 83 -16.61 -18.14 -7.20
N GLU A 84 -16.68 -18.84 -8.33
CA GLU A 84 -15.92 -18.50 -9.54
C GLU A 84 -16.23 -17.06 -10.02
N GLN A 85 -17.50 -16.66 -9.93
CA GLN A 85 -17.90 -15.31 -10.32
C GLN A 85 -17.28 -14.24 -9.42
N GLY A 86 -17.21 -14.46 -8.10
CA GLY A 86 -16.58 -13.53 -7.18
C GLY A 86 -15.06 -13.43 -7.40
N GLN A 87 -14.39 -14.56 -7.64
CA GLN A 87 -12.97 -14.58 -7.98
C GLN A 87 -12.69 -13.85 -9.31
N LYS A 88 -13.57 -14.02 -10.31
CA LYS A 88 -13.49 -13.29 -11.58
C LYS A 88 -13.66 -11.78 -11.37
N THR A 89 -14.69 -11.38 -10.62
CA THR A 89 -14.93 -9.97 -10.27
C THR A 89 -13.71 -9.35 -9.60
N PHE A 90 -13.11 -10.04 -8.64
CA PHE A 90 -11.87 -9.57 -7.99
C PHE A 90 -10.73 -9.34 -8.99
N LYS A 91 -10.47 -10.30 -9.87
CA LYS A 91 -9.41 -10.20 -10.89
C LYS A 91 -9.64 -9.03 -11.84
N GLU A 92 -10.87 -8.85 -12.31
CA GLU A 92 -11.25 -7.76 -13.21
C GLU A 92 -11.06 -6.39 -12.55
N TYR A 93 -11.51 -6.22 -11.31
CA TYR A 93 -11.36 -4.96 -10.57
C TYR A 93 -9.89 -4.65 -10.24
N ASN A 94 -9.12 -5.68 -9.88
CA ASN A 94 -7.69 -5.49 -9.62
C ASN A 94 -6.93 -5.09 -10.89
N ALA A 95 -7.21 -5.74 -12.02
CA ALA A 95 -6.62 -5.38 -13.31
C ALA A 95 -6.98 -3.95 -13.73
N MET A 96 -8.27 -3.58 -13.61
CA MET A 96 -8.74 -2.23 -13.90
C MET A 96 -8.09 -1.16 -12.99
N ALA A 97 -7.86 -1.47 -11.72
CA ALA A 97 -7.20 -0.55 -10.80
C ALA A 97 -5.74 -0.29 -11.22
N ILE A 98 -5.02 -1.34 -11.61
CA ILE A 98 -3.64 -1.24 -12.08
C ILE A 98 -3.57 -0.48 -13.41
N GLU A 99 -4.46 -0.76 -14.36
CA GLU A 99 -4.55 -0.05 -15.64
C GLU A 99 -4.79 1.46 -15.45
N LYS A 100 -5.57 1.84 -14.44
CA LYS A 100 -5.81 3.23 -14.05
C LYS A 100 -4.67 3.87 -13.25
N GLY A 101 -3.58 3.15 -13.00
CA GLY A 101 -2.41 3.65 -12.26
C GLY A 101 -2.54 3.62 -10.74
N PHE A 102 -3.53 2.90 -10.19
CA PHE A 102 -3.60 2.66 -8.75
C PHE A 102 -2.61 1.57 -8.32
N GLU A 103 -2.20 1.60 -7.05
CA GLU A 103 -1.29 0.60 -6.48
C GLU A 103 -1.93 -0.80 -6.30
N GLY A 104 -3.22 -0.95 -6.57
CA GLY A 104 -4.02 -2.15 -6.36
C GLY A 104 -5.35 -1.82 -5.70
N ILE A 105 -5.98 -2.81 -5.09
CA ILE A 105 -7.28 -2.66 -4.43
C ILE A 105 -7.23 -3.02 -2.95
N MET A 106 -8.21 -2.49 -2.20
CA MET A 106 -8.42 -2.84 -0.80
C MET A 106 -9.57 -3.84 -0.71
N ILE A 107 -9.31 -4.97 -0.08
CA ILE A 107 -10.32 -5.98 0.25
C ILE A 107 -10.76 -5.71 1.70
N LYS A 108 -12.05 -5.58 1.91
CA LYS A 108 -12.63 -5.37 3.25
C LYS A 108 -13.70 -6.41 3.51
N ASP A 109 -13.72 -6.95 4.72
CA ASP A 109 -14.85 -7.78 5.15
C ASP A 109 -16.11 -6.89 5.24
N ARG A 110 -17.19 -7.40 4.63
CA ARG A 110 -18.45 -6.69 4.45
C ARG A 110 -19.09 -6.27 5.77
N ASP A 111 -19.09 -7.18 6.72
CA ASP A 111 -19.82 -7.03 7.98
C ASP A 111 -18.89 -6.62 9.16
N ALA A 112 -17.60 -6.46 8.88
CA ALA A 112 -16.62 -6.14 9.89
C ALA A 112 -16.77 -4.73 10.48
N PRO A 113 -16.46 -4.58 11.77
CA PRO A 113 -16.41 -3.29 12.43
C PRO A 113 -15.30 -2.40 11.86
N TYR A 114 -15.35 -1.11 12.14
CA TYR A 114 -14.22 -0.20 11.93
C TYR A 114 -13.37 -0.14 13.19
N GLU A 115 -12.08 -0.30 13.04
CA GLU A 115 -11.11 -0.13 14.12
C GLU A 115 -10.09 0.94 13.73
N CYS A 116 -9.84 1.93 14.61
CA CYS A 116 -8.83 2.97 14.39
C CYS A 116 -7.40 2.45 14.60
N LYS A 117 -7.09 1.28 14.04
CA LYS A 117 -5.79 0.60 14.08
C LYS A 117 -5.65 -0.33 12.86
N ARG A 118 -4.48 -0.96 12.70
CA ARG A 118 -4.35 -2.07 11.73
C ARG A 118 -5.29 -3.20 12.09
N SER A 119 -6.07 -3.68 11.11
CA SER A 119 -7.08 -4.71 11.29
C SER A 119 -6.91 -5.83 10.26
N HIS A 120 -7.26 -7.05 10.65
CA HIS A 120 -7.30 -8.21 9.75
C HIS A 120 -8.50 -8.18 8.79
N PHE A 121 -9.49 -7.33 9.08
CA PHE A 121 -10.68 -7.15 8.25
C PHE A 121 -10.42 -6.30 6.98
N MET A 122 -9.20 -5.79 6.81
CA MET A 122 -8.81 -4.98 5.68
C MET A 122 -7.45 -5.42 5.16
N LEU A 123 -7.43 -5.87 3.92
CA LEU A 123 -6.24 -6.37 3.24
C LEU A 123 -5.94 -5.51 2.01
N LYS A 124 -4.67 -5.22 1.78
CA LYS A 124 -4.22 -4.53 0.57
C LYS A 124 -3.70 -5.55 -0.44
N ALA A 125 -4.38 -5.65 -1.58
CA ALA A 125 -3.91 -6.43 -2.71
C ALA A 125 -3.10 -5.51 -3.64
N LYS A 126 -1.77 -5.70 -3.62
CA LYS A 126 -0.83 -5.04 -4.53
C LYS A 126 -0.22 -6.08 -5.48
N PRO A 127 0.04 -5.74 -6.74
CA PRO A 127 0.85 -6.60 -7.59
C PRO A 127 2.26 -6.70 -7.00
N PHE A 128 2.83 -7.88 -7.05
CA PHE A 128 4.25 -8.08 -6.83
C PHE A 128 4.97 -7.85 -8.16
N ILE A 129 6.08 -7.15 -8.10
CA ILE A 129 7.05 -7.05 -9.18
C ILE A 129 8.26 -7.83 -8.70
N GLU A 130 8.61 -8.89 -9.43
CA GLU A 130 9.81 -9.68 -9.21
C GLU A 130 10.87 -9.20 -10.18
N VAL A 131 12.03 -8.86 -9.65
CA VAL A 131 13.17 -8.39 -10.45
C VAL A 131 14.41 -9.10 -9.91
N SER A 132 15.19 -9.69 -10.82
CA SER A 132 16.50 -10.25 -10.47
C SER A 132 17.55 -9.15 -10.54
N LEU A 133 18.25 -8.91 -9.44
CA LEU A 133 19.28 -7.90 -9.31
C LEU A 133 20.56 -8.53 -8.76
N GLU A 134 21.70 -8.02 -9.20
CA GLU A 134 23.00 -8.40 -8.67
C GLU A 134 23.27 -7.64 -7.37
N VAL A 135 23.79 -8.34 -6.35
CA VAL A 135 24.29 -7.69 -5.12
C VAL A 135 25.67 -7.14 -5.42
N VAL A 136 25.80 -5.83 -5.41
CA VAL A 136 27.06 -5.14 -5.75
C VAL A 136 27.81 -4.62 -4.53
N ASP A 137 27.12 -4.43 -3.39
CA ASP A 137 27.72 -3.92 -2.16
C ASP A 137 26.83 -4.24 -0.95
N THR A 138 27.34 -3.95 0.23
CA THR A 138 26.64 -4.10 1.51
C THR A 138 26.68 -2.81 2.31
N GLU A 139 25.65 -2.56 3.10
CA GLU A 139 25.55 -1.42 4.00
C GLU A 139 25.43 -1.88 5.45
N GLU A 140 26.21 -1.29 6.34
CA GLU A 140 26.14 -1.58 7.78
C GLU A 140 24.81 -1.11 8.37
N GLY A 141 24.25 -1.91 9.25
CA GLY A 141 23.02 -1.58 9.96
C GLY A 141 23.24 -0.51 11.04
N THR A 142 22.14 0.11 11.45
CA THR A 142 22.13 1.10 12.54
C THR A 142 21.29 0.61 13.72
N GLY A 143 21.48 1.24 14.90
CA GLY A 143 20.73 0.91 16.10
C GLY A 143 20.96 -0.54 16.53
N ARG A 144 19.91 -1.36 16.61
CA ARG A 144 20.02 -2.77 17.00
C ARG A 144 20.84 -3.63 16.01
N ASN A 145 21.01 -3.15 14.78
CA ASN A 145 21.74 -3.86 13.73
C ASN A 145 23.14 -3.28 13.51
N ALA A 146 23.65 -2.43 14.40
CA ALA A 146 25.03 -1.96 14.34
C ALA A 146 26.02 -3.14 14.44
N GLY A 147 27.03 -3.17 13.58
CA GLY A 147 27.98 -4.29 13.47
C GLY A 147 27.46 -5.49 12.68
N LYS A 148 26.28 -5.38 12.05
CA LYS A 148 25.66 -6.41 11.22
C LYS A 148 25.22 -5.81 9.88
N LEU A 149 24.81 -6.66 8.94
CA LEU A 149 24.25 -6.20 7.66
C LEU A 149 22.99 -5.37 7.89
N GLY A 150 22.98 -4.15 7.40
CA GLY A 150 21.82 -3.27 7.31
C GLY A 150 20.98 -3.54 6.08
N ALA A 151 21.64 -3.49 4.91
CA ALA A 151 21.03 -3.76 3.62
C ALA A 151 22.03 -4.31 2.62
N LEU A 152 21.54 -5.06 1.64
CA LEU A 152 22.25 -5.41 0.41
C LEU A 152 22.02 -4.30 -0.61
N ILE A 153 23.06 -3.80 -1.24
CA ILE A 153 22.94 -2.87 -2.35
C ILE A 153 22.88 -3.68 -3.64
N CYS A 154 21.72 -3.62 -4.29
CA CYS A 154 21.44 -4.42 -5.47
C CYS A 154 21.30 -3.53 -6.71
N GLU A 155 21.86 -3.99 -7.82
CA GLU A 155 21.78 -3.31 -9.12
C GLU A 155 21.38 -4.29 -10.23
N GLY A 156 20.75 -3.76 -11.27
CA GLY A 156 20.40 -4.51 -12.47
C GLY A 156 19.57 -3.70 -13.44
N THR A 157 19.11 -4.36 -14.49
CA THR A 157 18.26 -3.73 -15.49
C THR A 157 17.02 -4.57 -15.68
N ASP A 158 15.87 -3.94 -15.55
CA ASP A 158 14.57 -4.54 -15.81
C ASP A 158 13.82 -3.69 -16.84
N ASP A 159 13.29 -4.34 -17.89
CA ASP A 159 12.60 -3.68 -19.00
C ASP A 159 13.35 -2.44 -19.56
N GLY A 160 14.68 -2.54 -19.66
CA GLY A 160 15.56 -1.48 -20.16
C GLY A 160 15.80 -0.32 -19.19
N LYS A 161 15.30 -0.42 -17.95
CA LYS A 161 15.53 0.58 -16.90
C LYS A 161 16.56 0.08 -15.89
N PHE A 162 17.58 0.88 -15.64
CA PHE A 162 18.53 0.61 -14.58
C PHE A 162 17.86 0.80 -13.20
N ILE A 163 18.05 -0.19 -12.34
CA ILE A 163 17.53 -0.21 -10.96
C ILE A 163 18.72 -0.33 -10.01
N ARG A 164 18.75 0.53 -9.01
CA ARG A 164 19.62 0.41 -7.85
C ARG A 164 18.79 0.57 -6.59
N VAL A 165 18.85 -0.39 -5.68
CA VAL A 165 18.02 -0.42 -4.48
C VAL A 165 18.75 -1.04 -3.31
N ASN A 166 18.47 -0.52 -2.09
CA ASN A 166 18.96 -1.09 -0.85
C ASN A 166 17.91 -2.04 -0.28
N VAL A 167 18.21 -3.33 -0.21
CA VAL A 167 17.32 -4.39 0.26
C VAL A 167 17.68 -4.75 1.70
N GLY A 168 16.93 -4.24 2.66
CA GLY A 168 17.12 -4.51 4.10
C GLY A 168 15.93 -5.21 4.76
N SER A 169 14.75 -5.23 4.12
CA SER A 169 13.57 -5.93 4.60
C SER A 169 13.58 -7.40 4.17
N GLY A 170 13.03 -8.28 5.03
CA GLY A 170 13.00 -9.72 4.75
C GLY A 170 14.23 -10.50 5.25
N LEU A 171 15.32 -9.84 5.63
CA LEU A 171 16.49 -10.48 6.21
C LEU A 171 16.24 -10.81 7.69
N THR A 172 16.53 -12.05 8.07
CA THR A 172 16.55 -12.48 9.48
C THR A 172 17.82 -11.99 10.18
N ASP A 173 17.86 -12.06 11.50
CA ASP A 173 19.06 -11.68 12.25
C ASP A 173 20.24 -12.62 11.91
N ASP A 174 19.97 -13.91 11.70
CA ASP A 174 21.00 -14.89 11.29
C ASP A 174 21.54 -14.58 9.88
N ASN A 175 20.67 -14.27 8.92
CA ASN A 175 21.11 -13.85 7.58
C ASN A 175 21.99 -12.58 7.64
N ARG A 176 21.64 -11.63 8.52
CA ARG A 176 22.43 -10.40 8.69
C ARG A 176 23.82 -10.68 9.22
N ASP A 177 23.94 -11.57 10.19
CA ASP A 177 25.22 -11.97 10.75
C ASP A 177 26.06 -12.75 9.74
N GLU A 178 25.47 -13.71 9.04
CA GLU A 178 26.12 -14.54 8.05
C GLU A 178 26.64 -13.73 6.86
N PHE A 179 25.80 -12.90 6.25
CA PHE A 179 26.17 -12.12 5.08
C PHE A 179 27.17 -11.02 5.41
N TRP A 180 27.12 -10.45 6.63
CA TRP A 180 28.10 -9.48 7.08
C TRP A 180 29.47 -10.10 7.35
N ALA A 181 29.49 -11.30 7.95
CA ALA A 181 30.72 -12.03 8.25
C ALA A 181 31.39 -12.62 7.00
N SER A 182 30.61 -13.09 6.04
CA SER A 182 31.13 -13.75 4.84
C SER A 182 31.75 -12.78 3.83
N ASN A 183 31.42 -11.48 3.91
CA ASN A 183 31.80 -10.47 2.90
C ASN A 183 31.54 -10.96 1.46
N CYS A 184 30.57 -11.87 1.31
CA CYS A 184 30.26 -12.57 0.07
C CYS A 184 29.24 -11.76 -0.73
N LEU A 185 29.59 -11.40 -1.95
CA LEU A 185 28.66 -10.85 -2.92
C LEU A 185 27.76 -11.98 -3.38
N LEU A 186 26.50 -11.94 -2.95
CA LEU A 186 25.51 -12.94 -3.32
C LEU A 186 24.87 -12.58 -4.65
N TYR A 187 24.97 -13.48 -5.59
CA TYR A 187 24.12 -13.45 -6.78
C TYR A 187 22.76 -14.04 -6.41
N THR A 188 21.72 -13.25 -6.40
CA THR A 188 20.36 -13.76 -6.34
C THR A 188 19.93 -14.12 -7.76
N SER A 189 20.27 -15.30 -8.23
CA SER A 189 19.54 -15.92 -9.32
C SER A 189 18.26 -16.52 -8.79
N ASP A 190 17.20 -16.48 -9.61
CA ASP A 190 15.88 -17.03 -9.44
C ASP A 190 15.82 -18.21 -8.45
N ALA A 191 14.81 -18.24 -7.58
CA ALA A 191 14.62 -19.19 -6.50
C ALA A 191 14.37 -20.64 -6.98
N ALA A 192 15.15 -21.13 -7.92
CA ALA A 192 15.19 -22.51 -8.36
C ALA A 192 16.55 -22.84 -8.95
N ASP A 193 17.60 -22.82 -8.17
CA ASP A 193 18.68 -23.81 -8.28
C ASP A 193 19.89 -23.40 -7.46
N GLU A 194 20.09 -24.23 -6.44
CA GLU A 194 21.31 -24.60 -5.73
C GLU A 194 22.66 -24.05 -6.26
N HIS A 195 23.41 -23.47 -5.39
CA HIS A 195 24.64 -23.96 -4.81
C HIS A 195 25.39 -22.82 -4.12
N GLY A 196 25.61 -23.04 -2.85
CA GLY A 196 26.43 -22.18 -2.00
C GLY A 196 27.91 -22.13 -2.40
N CYS A 197 28.52 -21.08 -1.93
CA CYS A 197 29.96 -21.05 -1.65
C CYS A 197 30.29 -21.85 -0.39
#